data_24c934ab389c4e5addaf164c3db0f08f
#
_entry.id   24c934ab389c4e5addaf164c3db0f08f
#
_cell.length_a   1.000
_cell.length_b   1.000
_cell.length_c   1.000
_cell.angle_alpha   90.00
_cell.angle_beta   90.00
_cell.angle_gamma   90.00
#
_symmetry.space_group_name_H-M   'P 1'
#
loop_
_entity.id
_entity.type
_entity.pdbx_description
1 polymer ?
#
loop_
_entity_poly.entity_id
_entity_poly.type
_entity_poly.pdbx_seq_one_letter_code
_entity_poly.pdbx_strand_id
1 'polypeptide(L)'
;VRVLVAGATGVIGRQLVPLLLEAGHEVVGLARSRTRAEVVERAGARLVVADALDRAALLDAVRAVGPDAVVHLLTAIPAQVNPRRMARDFTLTNRLRTEGIRNLLDAARAVGAQRFVAQSIAFAYDPTGSAVKNEDAPLWRDPPRQFAPVVAAVAELERLTRQAGGPCCGSGTCTAPGRATRPTGRSSG
;
A
#
# COMPACT_ATOMS: atom_id res chain seq x y z
N VAL A 1 12.94 9.34 11.73
CA VAL A 1 12.83 8.01 11.12
C VAL A 1 12.81 8.19 9.62
N ARG A 2 13.61 7.42 8.89
CA ARG A 2 13.60 7.42 7.43
C ARG A 2 12.57 6.43 6.91
N VAL A 3 11.58 6.93 6.16
CA VAL A 3 10.47 6.13 5.65
C VAL A 3 10.56 6.01 4.13
N LEU A 4 10.65 4.79 3.62
CA LEU A 4 10.51 4.50 2.19
C LEU A 4 9.04 4.28 1.86
N VAL A 5 8.48 5.11 0.98
CA VAL A 5 7.09 4.99 0.52
C VAL A 5 7.07 4.43 -0.90
N ALA A 6 6.85 3.14 -1.04
CA ALA A 6 6.65 2.49 -2.33
C ALA A 6 5.24 2.79 -2.84
N GLY A 7 5.15 3.55 -3.94
CA GLY A 7 3.88 4.09 -4.45
C GLY A 7 3.60 5.54 -4.01
N ALA A 8 4.63 6.30 -3.64
CA ALA A 8 4.54 7.70 -3.22
C ALA A 8 3.80 8.61 -4.23
N THR A 9 3.88 8.31 -5.53
CA THR A 9 3.21 9.06 -6.61
C THR A 9 1.74 8.67 -6.83
N GLY A 10 1.25 7.64 -6.12
CA GLY A 10 -0.13 7.16 -6.18
C GLY A 10 -1.11 8.05 -5.41
N VAL A 11 -2.41 7.72 -5.47
CA VAL A 11 -3.48 8.50 -4.81
C VAL A 11 -3.24 8.61 -3.31
N ILE A 12 -2.98 7.49 -2.64
CA ILE A 12 -2.72 7.47 -1.18
C ILE A 12 -1.34 8.06 -0.88
N GLY A 13 -0.31 7.69 -1.65
CA GLY A 13 1.06 8.15 -1.42
C GLY A 13 1.20 9.67 -1.43
N ARG A 14 0.53 10.35 -2.36
CA ARG A 14 0.52 11.82 -2.44
C ARG A 14 -0.11 12.51 -1.24
N GLN A 15 -0.99 11.85 -0.52
CA GLN A 15 -1.57 12.36 0.72
C GLN A 15 -0.72 11.98 1.94
N LEU A 16 -0.14 10.80 1.93
CA LEU A 16 0.66 10.29 3.05
C LEU A 16 2.02 10.99 3.16
N VAL A 17 2.68 11.27 2.03
CA VAL A 17 4.03 11.88 2.02
C VAL A 17 4.08 13.20 2.79
N PRO A 18 3.19 14.20 2.54
CA PRO A 18 3.19 15.44 3.31
C PRO A 18 2.98 15.20 4.82
N LEU A 19 2.06 14.31 5.18
CA LEU A 19 1.76 14.00 6.60
C LEU A 19 2.96 13.39 7.33
N LEU A 20 3.72 12.54 6.66
CA LEU A 20 4.95 11.97 7.23
C LEU A 20 6.04 13.04 7.41
N LEU A 21 6.18 13.96 6.46
CA LEU A 21 7.12 15.09 6.54
C LEU A 21 6.74 16.04 7.67
N GLU A 22 5.45 16.40 7.80
CA GLU A 22 4.91 17.22 8.89
C GLU A 22 5.13 16.57 10.26
N ALA A 23 5.08 15.24 10.32
CA ALA A 23 5.41 14.47 11.53
C ALA A 23 6.92 14.37 11.82
N GLY A 24 7.77 15.04 11.03
CA GLY A 24 9.22 15.10 11.24
C GLY A 24 9.98 13.86 10.73
N HIS A 25 9.40 13.08 9.82
CA HIS A 25 10.09 11.95 9.20
C HIS A 25 10.87 12.38 7.95
N GLU A 26 12.01 11.74 7.69
CA GLU A 26 12.66 11.79 6.38
C GLU A 26 11.92 10.85 5.43
N VAL A 27 11.39 11.37 4.33
CA VAL A 27 10.60 10.56 3.39
C VAL A 27 11.33 10.38 2.07
N VAL A 28 11.43 9.12 1.63
CA VAL A 28 11.94 8.75 0.31
C VAL A 28 10.84 8.02 -0.44
N GLY A 29 10.40 8.60 -1.56
CA GLY A 29 9.43 7.96 -2.45
C GLY A 29 10.11 6.96 -3.38
N LEU A 30 9.54 5.78 -3.56
CA LEU A 30 9.91 4.83 -4.60
C LEU A 30 8.91 4.92 -5.75
N ALA A 31 9.42 5.13 -6.97
CA ALA A 31 8.63 5.15 -8.20
C ALA A 31 9.34 4.43 -9.33
N ARG A 32 8.59 3.92 -10.32
CA ARG A 32 9.16 3.24 -11.51
C ARG A 32 9.82 4.20 -12.50
N SER A 33 9.46 5.47 -12.49
CA SER A 33 10.00 6.48 -13.38
C SER A 33 9.95 7.87 -12.74
N ARG A 34 10.75 8.78 -13.29
CA ARG A 34 10.75 10.20 -12.87
C ARG A 34 9.55 11.00 -13.36
N THR A 35 8.74 10.49 -14.27
CA THR A 35 7.64 11.24 -14.94
C THR A 35 6.62 11.85 -13.96
N ARG A 36 6.50 11.29 -12.74
CA ARG A 36 5.62 11.80 -11.68
C ARG A 36 6.39 12.20 -10.42
N ALA A 37 7.71 12.23 -10.52
CA ALA A 37 8.61 12.55 -9.40
C ALA A 37 8.35 13.93 -8.81
N GLU A 38 8.09 14.92 -9.66
CA GLU A 38 7.89 16.31 -9.25
C GLU A 38 6.85 16.50 -8.14
N VAL A 39 5.79 15.67 -8.12
CA VAL A 39 4.75 15.75 -7.09
C VAL A 39 5.32 15.39 -5.72
N VAL A 40 6.20 14.39 -5.66
CA VAL A 40 6.83 13.91 -4.42
C VAL A 40 7.94 14.87 -3.99
N GLU A 41 8.74 15.35 -4.95
CA GLU A 41 9.85 16.28 -4.71
C GLU A 41 9.35 17.68 -4.28
N ARG A 42 8.26 18.18 -4.87
CA ARG A 42 7.60 19.43 -4.43
C ARG A 42 7.05 19.36 -3.02
N ALA A 43 6.66 18.16 -2.56
CA ALA A 43 6.26 17.95 -1.17
C ALA A 43 7.45 17.94 -0.19
N GLY A 44 8.70 17.98 -0.68
CA GLY A 44 9.92 17.97 0.15
C GLY A 44 10.50 16.56 0.36
N ALA A 45 9.96 15.53 -0.27
CA ALA A 45 10.50 14.17 -0.17
C ALA A 45 11.53 13.89 -1.28
N ARG A 46 12.52 13.06 -0.98
CA ARG A 46 13.46 12.54 -1.98
C ARG A 46 12.78 11.46 -2.83
N LEU A 47 13.28 11.24 -4.05
CA LEU A 47 12.81 10.14 -4.90
C LEU A 47 13.94 9.18 -5.23
N VAL A 48 13.63 7.88 -5.19
CA VAL A 48 14.45 6.82 -5.77
C VAL A 48 13.65 6.09 -6.85
N VAL A 49 14.33 5.74 -7.94
CA VAL A 49 13.68 5.09 -9.09
C VAL A 49 14.09 3.63 -9.16
N ALA A 50 13.13 2.73 -8.97
CA ALA A 50 13.27 1.30 -9.21
C ALA A 50 11.90 0.66 -9.43
N ASP A 51 11.86 -0.43 -10.20
CA ASP A 51 10.66 -1.27 -10.33
C ASP A 51 10.64 -2.28 -9.17
N ALA A 52 9.53 -2.35 -8.44
CA ALA A 52 9.36 -3.34 -7.37
C ALA A 52 9.34 -4.80 -7.87
N LEU A 53 9.15 -4.99 -9.16
CA LEU A 53 9.22 -6.31 -9.82
C LEU A 53 10.64 -6.67 -10.29
N ASP A 54 11.56 -5.71 -10.32
CA ASP A 54 12.99 -5.95 -10.53
C ASP A 54 13.68 -6.07 -9.17
N ARG A 55 13.88 -7.31 -8.72
CA ARG A 55 14.42 -7.62 -7.40
C ARG A 55 15.82 -7.03 -7.18
N ALA A 56 16.68 -7.07 -8.19
CA ALA A 56 18.06 -6.59 -8.06
C ALA A 56 18.10 -5.06 -7.98
N ALA A 57 17.48 -4.38 -8.94
CA ALA A 57 17.41 -2.92 -8.95
C ALA A 57 16.72 -2.36 -7.69
N LEU A 58 15.66 -3.03 -7.21
CA LEU A 58 14.97 -2.63 -5.99
C LEU A 58 15.88 -2.78 -4.76
N LEU A 59 16.60 -3.90 -4.63
CA LEU A 59 17.50 -4.13 -3.51
C LEU A 59 18.61 -3.06 -3.44
N ASP A 60 19.20 -2.73 -4.58
CA ASP A 60 20.24 -1.69 -4.66
C ASP A 60 19.68 -0.31 -4.32
N ALA A 61 18.48 0.01 -4.81
CA ALA A 61 17.81 1.26 -4.49
C ALA A 61 17.48 1.38 -2.99
N VAL A 62 16.97 0.31 -2.37
CA VAL A 62 16.64 0.28 -0.93
C VAL A 62 17.90 0.35 -0.07
N ARG A 63 18.99 -0.32 -0.47
CA ARG A 63 20.31 -0.22 0.20
C ARG A 63 20.86 1.21 0.18
N ALA A 64 20.75 1.90 -0.96
CA ALA A 64 21.19 3.28 -1.09
C ALA A 64 20.37 4.25 -0.21
N VAL A 65 19.13 3.90 0.10
CA VAL A 65 18.24 4.68 0.98
C VAL A 65 18.48 4.36 2.44
N GLY A 66 18.64 3.09 2.82
CA GLY A 66 18.75 2.63 4.21
C GLY A 66 17.55 3.03 5.07
N PRO A 67 16.30 2.65 4.69
CA PRO A 67 15.11 3.08 5.44
C PRO A 67 14.97 2.32 6.77
N ASP A 68 14.44 3.00 7.80
CA ASP A 68 14.03 2.41 9.07
C ASP A 68 12.63 1.76 8.95
N ALA A 69 11.81 2.28 8.05
CA ALA A 69 10.45 1.82 7.81
C ALA A 69 10.11 1.80 6.31
N VAL A 70 9.30 0.82 5.90
CA VAL A 70 8.83 0.68 4.52
C VAL A 70 7.32 0.66 4.49
N VAL A 71 6.72 1.48 3.62
CA VAL A 71 5.27 1.54 3.37
C VAL A 71 5.00 1.08 1.94
N HIS A 72 4.23 0.01 1.79
CA HIS A 72 3.85 -0.57 0.50
C HIS A 72 2.44 -0.12 0.09
N LEU A 73 2.36 0.79 -0.88
CA LEU A 73 1.13 1.32 -1.47
C LEU A 73 1.05 1.05 -2.99
N LEU A 74 1.90 0.14 -3.50
CA LEU A 74 1.98 -0.09 -4.94
C LEU A 74 0.71 -0.76 -5.47
N THR A 75 0.10 -0.10 -6.44
CA THR A 75 -1.00 -0.62 -7.24
C THR A 75 -0.87 -0.14 -8.69
N ALA A 76 -1.52 -0.84 -9.60
CA ALA A 76 -1.68 -0.46 -11.01
C ALA A 76 -3.15 -0.63 -11.40
N ILE A 77 -4.05 -0.04 -10.58
CA ILE A 77 -5.49 -0.09 -10.80
C ILE A 77 -5.83 0.83 -11.96
N PRO A 78 -6.55 0.36 -13.00
CA PRO A 78 -6.96 1.20 -14.11
C PRO A 78 -7.94 2.29 -13.66
N ALA A 79 -7.96 3.41 -14.36
CA ALA A 79 -8.87 4.52 -14.06
C ALA A 79 -10.36 4.13 -14.14
N GLN A 80 -10.68 3.16 -15.01
CA GLN A 80 -12.02 2.57 -15.12
C GLN A 80 -11.91 1.06 -14.90
N VAL A 81 -12.60 0.57 -13.88
CA VAL A 81 -12.66 -0.85 -13.55
C VAL A 81 -13.85 -1.49 -14.30
N ASN A 82 -13.57 -2.50 -15.11
CA ASN A 82 -14.61 -3.30 -15.74
C ASN A 82 -14.73 -4.65 -15.01
N PRO A 83 -15.87 -4.94 -14.34
CA PRO A 83 -16.06 -6.17 -13.59
C PRO A 83 -15.85 -7.46 -14.43
N ARG A 84 -16.14 -7.42 -15.72
CA ARG A 84 -15.97 -8.57 -16.64
C ARG A 84 -14.51 -8.81 -17.03
N ARG A 85 -13.63 -7.82 -16.86
CA ARG A 85 -12.21 -7.87 -17.20
C ARG A 85 -11.31 -7.78 -15.97
N MET A 86 -11.88 -7.82 -14.77
CA MET A 86 -11.17 -7.55 -13.52
C MET A 86 -9.95 -8.45 -13.35
N ALA A 87 -10.06 -9.76 -13.63
CA ALA A 87 -8.93 -10.67 -13.54
C ALA A 87 -7.74 -10.25 -14.42
N ARG A 88 -8.01 -9.76 -15.64
CA ARG A 88 -6.99 -9.25 -16.56
C ARG A 88 -6.46 -7.88 -16.15
N ASP A 89 -7.37 -6.96 -15.83
CA ASP A 89 -7.04 -5.56 -15.57
C ASP A 89 -6.25 -5.40 -14.25
N PHE A 90 -6.40 -6.35 -13.32
CA PHE A 90 -5.67 -6.38 -12.05
C PHE A 90 -4.41 -7.24 -12.06
N THR A 91 -4.02 -7.84 -13.19
CA THR A 91 -2.84 -8.72 -13.27
C THR A 91 -1.58 -8.05 -12.70
N LEU A 92 -1.28 -6.82 -13.11
CA LEU A 92 -0.11 -6.09 -12.61
C LEU A 92 -0.24 -5.73 -11.13
N THR A 93 -1.44 -5.30 -10.69
CA THR A 93 -1.70 -5.03 -9.27
C THR A 93 -1.51 -6.29 -8.42
N ASN A 94 -1.99 -7.44 -8.88
CA ASN A 94 -1.83 -8.71 -8.19
C ASN A 94 -0.35 -9.14 -8.12
N ARG A 95 0.43 -8.93 -9.19
CA ARG A 95 1.88 -9.15 -9.16
C ARG A 95 2.59 -8.24 -8.15
N LEU A 96 2.21 -6.97 -8.07
CA LEU A 96 2.76 -6.05 -7.07
C LEU A 96 2.43 -6.48 -5.63
N ARG A 97 1.24 -7.07 -5.41
CA ARG A 97 0.81 -7.61 -4.11
C ARG A 97 1.45 -8.94 -3.73
N THR A 98 1.95 -9.71 -4.70
CA THR A 98 2.55 -11.03 -4.45
C THR A 98 4.06 -11.02 -4.63
N GLU A 99 4.55 -10.69 -5.83
CA GLU A 99 5.97 -10.63 -6.18
C GLU A 99 6.62 -9.35 -5.63
N GLY A 100 5.99 -8.20 -5.87
CA GLY A 100 6.50 -6.89 -5.43
C GLY A 100 6.67 -6.79 -3.92
N ILE A 101 5.70 -7.31 -3.14
CA ILE A 101 5.83 -7.31 -1.68
C ILE A 101 6.97 -8.22 -1.20
N ARG A 102 7.19 -9.38 -1.82
CA ARG A 102 8.33 -10.26 -1.45
C ARG A 102 9.65 -9.54 -1.67
N ASN A 103 9.80 -8.89 -2.83
CA ASN A 103 11.00 -8.13 -3.15
C ASN A 103 11.22 -6.96 -2.16
N LEU A 104 10.16 -6.24 -1.80
CA LEU A 104 10.23 -5.14 -0.81
C LEU A 104 10.58 -5.65 0.58
N LEU A 105 10.01 -6.77 1.02
CA LEU A 105 10.32 -7.38 2.31
C LEU A 105 11.76 -7.88 2.37
N ASP A 106 12.25 -8.52 1.30
CA ASP A 106 13.63 -8.97 1.21
C ASP A 106 14.59 -7.77 1.28
N ALA A 107 14.28 -6.70 0.55
CA ALA A 107 15.09 -5.48 0.56
C ALA A 107 15.04 -4.77 1.92
N ALA A 108 13.87 -4.70 2.57
CA ALA A 108 13.71 -4.14 3.91
C ALA A 108 14.54 -4.91 4.96
N ARG A 109 14.48 -6.24 4.92
CA ARG A 109 15.27 -7.11 5.80
C ARG A 109 16.78 -6.93 5.59
N ALA A 110 17.22 -6.82 4.33
CA ALA A 110 18.63 -6.67 3.98
C ALA A 110 19.26 -5.38 4.51
N VAL A 111 18.45 -4.37 4.83
CA VAL A 111 18.90 -3.09 5.43
C VAL A 111 18.52 -2.94 6.91
N GLY A 112 17.89 -3.96 7.50
CA GLY A 112 17.50 -3.93 8.90
C GLY A 112 16.32 -3.02 9.21
N ALA A 113 15.44 -2.75 8.24
CA ALA A 113 14.25 -1.93 8.46
C ALA A 113 13.35 -2.57 9.54
N GLN A 114 12.97 -1.76 10.53
CA GLN A 114 12.28 -2.22 11.74
C GLN A 114 10.77 -2.32 11.56
N ARG A 115 10.21 -1.63 10.57
CA ARG A 115 8.76 -1.55 10.35
C ARG A 115 8.42 -1.73 8.88
N PHE A 116 7.39 -2.53 8.64
CA PHE A 116 6.82 -2.72 7.31
C PHE A 116 5.31 -2.58 7.38
N VAL A 117 4.72 -1.69 6.59
CA VAL A 117 3.28 -1.45 6.53
C VAL A 117 2.81 -1.70 5.10
N ALA A 118 1.73 -2.42 4.90
CA ALA A 118 1.14 -2.61 3.58
C ALA A 118 -0.32 -2.18 3.53
N GLN A 119 -0.70 -1.62 2.37
CA GLN A 119 -2.09 -1.34 2.06
C GLN A 119 -2.79 -2.61 1.59
N SER A 120 -3.87 -2.98 2.28
CA SER A 120 -4.86 -3.98 1.85
C SER A 120 -6.08 -3.28 1.22
N ILE A 121 -7.14 -4.04 0.91
CA ILE A 121 -8.40 -3.49 0.38
C ILE A 121 -9.61 -4.11 1.08
N ALA A 122 -10.55 -3.28 1.52
CA ALA A 122 -11.77 -3.71 2.19
C ALA A 122 -12.71 -4.55 1.30
N PHE A 123 -12.65 -4.40 -0.02
CA PHE A 123 -13.46 -5.19 -0.95
C PHE A 123 -13.09 -6.68 -1.00
N ALA A 124 -11.95 -7.07 -0.45
CA ALA A 124 -11.55 -8.47 -0.38
C ALA A 124 -12.22 -9.23 0.79
N TYR A 125 -12.87 -8.52 1.72
CA TYR A 125 -13.59 -9.16 2.81
C TYR A 125 -14.86 -9.85 2.32
N ASP A 126 -15.27 -10.90 3.03
CA ASP A 126 -16.52 -11.61 2.78
C ASP A 126 -17.71 -10.65 2.90
N PRO A 127 -18.57 -10.55 1.86
CA PRO A 127 -19.70 -9.62 1.88
C PRO A 127 -20.83 -10.04 2.83
N THR A 128 -20.81 -11.28 3.32
CA THR A 128 -21.86 -11.79 4.24
C THR A 128 -21.76 -11.17 5.62
N GLY A 129 -22.87 -11.13 6.35
CA GLY A 129 -22.95 -10.58 7.70
C GLY A 129 -23.05 -9.06 7.74
N SER A 130 -22.37 -8.40 8.70
CA SER A 130 -22.44 -6.95 8.89
C SER A 130 -21.89 -6.17 7.70
N ALA A 131 -22.53 -5.07 7.35
CA ALA A 131 -22.03 -4.13 6.34
C ALA A 131 -20.72 -3.42 6.78
N VAL A 132 -20.51 -3.29 8.09
CA VAL A 132 -19.26 -2.78 8.66
C VAL A 132 -18.34 -3.95 8.94
N LYS A 133 -17.14 -3.92 8.36
CA LYS A 133 -16.08 -4.93 8.57
C LYS A 133 -14.97 -4.30 9.42
N ASN A 134 -14.45 -5.07 10.34
CA ASN A 134 -13.23 -4.78 11.08
C ASN A 134 -12.07 -5.62 10.51
N GLU A 135 -10.88 -5.49 11.09
CA GLU A 135 -9.66 -6.17 10.67
C GLU A 135 -9.71 -7.70 10.89
N ASP A 136 -10.62 -8.19 11.74
CA ASP A 136 -10.81 -9.62 12.02
C ASP A 136 -11.77 -10.28 11.02
N ALA A 137 -12.43 -9.48 10.16
CA ALA A 137 -13.36 -10.01 9.18
C ALA A 137 -12.62 -10.94 8.19
N PRO A 138 -13.18 -12.11 7.85
CA PRO A 138 -12.54 -13.03 6.94
C PRO A 138 -12.51 -12.47 5.52
N LEU A 139 -11.48 -12.81 4.78
CA LEU A 139 -11.46 -12.56 3.34
C LEU A 139 -12.51 -13.46 2.65
N TRP A 140 -13.01 -12.98 1.51
CA TRP A 140 -14.05 -13.65 0.75
C TRP A 140 -13.58 -15.03 0.28
N ARG A 141 -14.16 -16.10 0.83
CA ARG A 141 -13.74 -17.49 0.59
C ARG A 141 -14.10 -17.98 -0.81
N ASP A 142 -15.27 -17.59 -1.30
CA ASP A 142 -15.80 -18.02 -2.60
C ASP A 142 -16.20 -16.81 -3.45
N PRO A 143 -15.21 -16.00 -3.86
CA PRO A 143 -15.47 -14.81 -4.65
C PRO A 143 -15.81 -15.18 -6.11
N PRO A 144 -16.52 -14.31 -6.83
CA PRO A 144 -16.76 -14.49 -8.25
C PRO A 144 -15.45 -14.76 -9.01
N ARG A 145 -15.48 -15.66 -10.00
CA ARG A 145 -14.31 -16.12 -10.76
C ARG A 145 -13.39 -14.98 -11.23
N GLN A 146 -13.95 -13.86 -11.65
CA GLN A 146 -13.19 -12.69 -12.11
C GLN A 146 -12.47 -11.96 -10.96
N PHE A 147 -12.97 -12.11 -9.74
CA PHE A 147 -12.40 -11.44 -8.56
C PHE A 147 -11.50 -12.36 -7.72
N ALA A 148 -11.60 -13.67 -7.89
CA ALA A 148 -10.80 -14.65 -7.14
C ALA A 148 -9.28 -14.37 -7.17
N PRO A 149 -8.64 -14.02 -8.31
CA PRO A 149 -7.22 -13.68 -8.33
C PRO A 149 -6.87 -12.45 -7.49
N VAL A 150 -7.79 -11.49 -7.35
CA VAL A 150 -7.59 -10.28 -6.53
C VAL A 150 -7.60 -10.65 -5.06
N VAL A 151 -8.60 -11.45 -4.61
CA VAL A 151 -8.68 -11.90 -3.22
C VAL A 151 -7.46 -12.75 -2.84
N ALA A 152 -7.04 -13.66 -3.72
CA ALA A 152 -5.84 -14.47 -3.50
C ALA A 152 -4.57 -13.61 -3.35
N ALA A 153 -4.41 -12.58 -4.17
CA ALA A 153 -3.26 -11.67 -4.09
C ALA A 153 -3.29 -10.83 -2.81
N VAL A 154 -4.48 -10.41 -2.36
CA VAL A 154 -4.65 -9.71 -1.08
C VAL A 154 -4.34 -10.62 0.10
N ALA A 155 -4.85 -11.85 0.08
CA ALA A 155 -4.55 -12.85 1.12
C ALA A 155 -3.04 -13.07 1.29
N GLU A 156 -2.32 -13.19 0.18
CA GLU A 156 -0.87 -13.35 0.20
C GLU A 156 -0.14 -12.11 0.71
N LEU A 157 -0.54 -10.91 0.28
CA LEU A 157 0.00 -9.65 0.78
C LEU A 157 -0.17 -9.54 2.30
N GLU A 158 -1.36 -9.79 2.82
CA GLU A 158 -1.65 -9.72 4.25
C GLU A 158 -0.88 -10.78 5.04
N ARG A 159 -0.81 -12.01 4.52
CA ARG A 159 -0.04 -13.08 5.14
C ARG A 159 1.44 -12.72 5.28
N LEU A 160 2.05 -12.23 4.20
CA LEU A 160 3.46 -11.83 4.18
C LEU A 160 3.74 -10.64 5.10
N THR A 161 2.85 -9.64 5.13
CA THR A 161 2.98 -8.47 6.00
C THR A 161 2.90 -8.86 7.46
N ARG A 162 1.92 -9.68 7.85
CA ARG A 162 1.79 -10.18 9.23
C ARG A 162 3.00 -11.04 9.66
N GLN A 163 3.53 -11.88 8.77
CA GLN A 163 4.76 -12.65 9.04
C GLN A 163 5.99 -11.77 9.26
N ALA A 164 6.01 -10.58 8.66
CA ALA A 164 7.06 -9.59 8.90
C ALA A 164 6.81 -8.71 10.14
N GLY A 165 5.75 -9.00 10.92
CA GLY A 165 5.38 -8.22 12.11
C GLY A 165 4.74 -6.86 11.77
N GLY A 166 4.34 -6.64 10.54
CA GLY A 166 3.74 -5.37 10.08
C GLY A 166 2.22 -5.39 10.06
N PRO A 167 1.57 -4.22 10.25
CA PRO A 167 0.14 -4.06 10.08
C PRO A 167 -0.26 -3.99 8.61
N CYS A 168 -1.44 -4.53 8.28
CA CYS A 168 -2.12 -4.33 7.02
C CYS A 168 -3.28 -3.34 7.23
N CYS A 169 -3.26 -2.23 6.47
CA CYS A 169 -4.32 -1.25 6.51
C CYS A 169 -5.29 -1.50 5.34
N GLY A 170 -6.49 -1.98 5.64
CA GLY A 170 -7.58 -2.10 4.66
C GLY A 170 -8.07 -0.71 4.25
N SER A 171 -7.99 -0.36 2.96
CA SER A 171 -8.63 0.85 2.44
C SER A 171 -9.94 0.48 1.75
N GLY A 172 -11.02 1.17 2.15
CA GLY A 172 -12.26 1.21 1.37
C GLY A 172 -12.07 1.93 0.04
N THR A 173 -13.12 2.32 -0.62
CA THR A 173 -13.06 3.24 -1.76
C THR A 173 -12.35 4.50 -1.33
N CYS A 174 -11.25 4.85 -2.02
CA CYS A 174 -10.61 6.15 -1.85
C CYS A 174 -11.55 7.24 -2.40
N THR A 175 -12.56 7.59 -1.63
CA THR A 175 -13.19 8.89 -1.73
C THR A 175 -12.26 9.85 -1.01
N ALA A 176 -11.94 10.97 -1.65
CA ALA A 176 -11.18 12.03 -1.02
C ALA A 176 -11.73 12.31 0.38
N PRO A 177 -10.90 12.56 1.41
CA PRO A 177 -11.38 12.72 2.77
C PRO A 177 -12.33 13.91 2.86
N GLY A 178 -13.63 13.62 2.86
CA GLY A 178 -14.60 14.50 3.48
C GLY A 178 -14.24 14.53 4.96
N ARG A 179 -14.12 15.73 5.52
CA ARG A 179 -13.75 16.01 6.92
C ARG A 179 -14.31 14.94 7.86
N ALA A 180 -13.41 14.27 8.57
CA ALA A 180 -13.79 13.46 9.71
C ALA A 180 -14.52 14.37 10.72
N THR A 181 -15.82 14.24 10.84
CA THR A 181 -16.58 14.87 11.91
C THR A 181 -16.14 14.20 13.21
N ARG A 182 -15.39 14.94 14.02
CA ARG A 182 -15.12 14.57 15.42
C ARG A 182 -16.46 14.27 16.09
N PRO A 183 -16.60 13.14 16.78
CA PRO A 183 -17.74 12.96 17.65
C PRO A 183 -17.64 13.99 18.77
N THR A 184 -18.57 14.95 18.79
CA THR A 184 -18.75 15.85 19.91
C THR A 184 -19.34 15.04 21.07
N GLY A 185 -18.50 14.65 22.02
CA GLY A 185 -18.95 14.15 23.30
C GLY A 185 -19.76 15.25 24.00
N ARG A 186 -21.07 15.06 24.11
CA ARG A 186 -21.88 15.78 25.08
C ARG A 186 -21.66 15.12 26.44
N SER A 187 -20.93 15.75 27.30
CA SER A 187 -21.04 15.55 28.73
C SER A 187 -22.34 16.19 29.18
N SER A 188 -23.25 15.38 29.63
CA SER A 188 -24.40 15.83 30.43
C SER A 188 -23.98 15.74 31.89
N GLY A 189 -24.00 16.90 32.58
CA GLY A 189 -23.95 17.01 34.02
C GLY A 189 -25.25 16.56 34.69
#